data_c8ec55831452fe69de53895df55cba8c
#
_entry.id   c8ec55831452fe69de53895df55cba8c
#
_cell.length_a   1.000
_cell.length_b   1.000
_cell.length_c   1.000
_cell.angle_alpha   90.00
_cell.angle_beta   90.00
_cell.angle_gamma   90.00
#
_symmetry.space_group_name_H-M   'P 1'
#
loop_
_entity.id
_entity.type
_entity.pdbx_description
1 polymer ?
#
loop_
_entity_poly.entity_id
_entity_poly.type
_entity_poly.pdbx_seq_one_letter_code
_entity_poly.pdbx_strand_id
1 'polypeptide(L)'
;MRLPRITAATAVASMLLAGAAGCTSDDDDAAASGDTVVIAADLNNSSAVDTAYARALQLRIEQINASGQLGDRKLELRTQDNRNDPTSSLRNISTFADDPAVAAIITGTCDQCVVGAAKTINDKTIPTIALAAADEITNPVGERQYVFKLGPNSGDSAAALVTEFTRAGHKKIAVLHTNDLYGRGADAALTGALRGTATTRTATRSVKPAASDIAQSVGTLTDTEPDALVVLTPPDLAQQAATDARAAGFGGRIYFDSAAAGDLFIPRSAASATNNATMVFTQILAIDDVIATTPAKSSRKQWFRDYTSRYGSYSGVASFAADAADLIADAVARVGADRPRIREILETSQIDGLSGPIRLTPDNHSGLMPQALTLLVARSGRWRLAS
;
A
#
# COMPACT_ATOMS: atom_id res chain seq x y z
N MET A 1 3.79 -33.31 -73.13
CA MET A 1 2.94 -34.25 -73.86
C MET A 1 1.50 -34.07 -73.39
N ARG A 2 0.70 -33.43 -74.22
CA ARG A 2 -0.76 -33.50 -74.53
C ARG A 2 -1.75 -33.65 -73.37
N LEU A 3 -2.51 -32.56 -73.20
CA LEU A 3 -3.92 -32.51 -72.81
C LEU A 3 -4.82 -33.54 -73.60
N PRO A 4 -6.04 -33.84 -73.11
CA PRO A 4 -7.16 -32.98 -73.52
C PRO A 4 -8.25 -32.71 -72.50
N ARG A 5 -8.91 -31.60 -72.81
CA ARG A 5 -10.24 -31.14 -72.34
C ARG A 5 -11.37 -32.12 -72.76
N ILE A 6 -12.46 -32.17 -72.02
CA ILE A 6 -13.83 -32.25 -72.57
C ILE A 6 -14.79 -31.48 -71.65
N THR A 7 -15.64 -30.75 -72.34
CA THR A 7 -16.73 -29.85 -71.96
C THR A 7 -18.07 -30.53 -71.92
N ALA A 8 -19.04 -29.86 -71.35
CA ALA A 8 -20.48 -29.81 -71.65
C ALA A 8 -21.40 -30.32 -70.52
N ALA A 9 -22.49 -29.75 -70.16
CA ALA A 9 -23.30 -28.57 -70.45
C ALA A 9 -24.66 -28.79 -69.71
N THR A 10 -25.16 -27.69 -69.17
CA THR A 10 -26.55 -27.25 -68.98
C THR A 10 -27.66 -28.24 -68.57
N ALA A 11 -28.39 -27.89 -67.50
CA ALA A 11 -29.86 -27.71 -67.60
C ALA A 11 -30.42 -26.95 -66.40
N VAL A 12 -31.15 -25.89 -66.69
CA VAL A 12 -31.96 -24.97 -65.86
C VAL A 12 -33.23 -25.72 -65.42
N ALA A 13 -33.64 -25.58 -64.18
CA ALA A 13 -35.04 -25.64 -63.77
C ALA A 13 -35.32 -24.79 -62.57
N SER A 14 -35.99 -23.71 -62.82
CA SER A 14 -36.57 -22.81 -61.81
C SER A 14 -37.80 -23.46 -61.18
N MET A 15 -37.92 -23.39 -59.84
CA MET A 15 -39.21 -23.44 -59.16
C MET A 15 -39.16 -22.56 -57.92
N LEU A 16 -39.93 -21.47 -57.98
CA LEU A 16 -40.33 -20.65 -56.87
C LEU A 16 -41.27 -21.43 -55.94
N LEU A 17 -40.99 -21.42 -54.63
CA LEU A 17 -42.02 -21.53 -53.61
C LEU A 17 -41.61 -20.66 -52.41
N ALA A 18 -42.50 -19.68 -52.15
CA ALA A 18 -42.46 -18.83 -50.99
C ALA A 18 -42.84 -19.62 -49.73
N GLY A 19 -42.23 -19.27 -48.60
CA GLY A 19 -42.77 -19.73 -47.33
C GLY A 19 -41.82 -19.55 -46.14
N ALA A 20 -42.25 -18.65 -45.24
CA ALA A 20 -41.93 -18.56 -43.84
C ALA A 20 -40.55 -18.00 -43.45
N ALA A 21 -40.60 -16.74 -43.07
CA ALA A 21 -39.63 -16.07 -42.19
C ALA A 21 -39.57 -16.83 -40.86
N GLY A 22 -38.48 -17.58 -40.65
CA GLY A 22 -38.03 -18.01 -39.33
C GLY A 22 -36.90 -17.09 -38.93
N CYS A 23 -37.16 -16.18 -38.01
CA CYS A 23 -36.10 -15.53 -37.24
C CYS A 23 -35.38 -16.63 -36.45
N THR A 24 -34.28 -17.12 -36.94
CA THR A 24 -33.25 -17.69 -36.08
C THR A 24 -32.52 -16.52 -35.46
N SER A 25 -32.92 -16.17 -34.24
CA SER A 25 -32.03 -15.46 -33.33
C SER A 25 -30.79 -16.33 -33.21
N ASP A 26 -29.70 -15.84 -33.78
CA ASP A 26 -28.37 -16.21 -33.35
C ASP A 26 -28.29 -15.77 -31.88
N ASP A 27 -28.65 -16.68 -30.99
CA ASP A 27 -28.17 -16.67 -29.61
C ASP A 27 -26.67 -17.00 -29.68
N ASP A 28 -25.89 -16.04 -30.18
CA ASP A 28 -24.48 -15.99 -29.87
C ASP A 28 -24.39 -15.89 -28.35
N ASP A 29 -23.74 -16.89 -27.78
CA ASP A 29 -23.31 -17.00 -26.42
C ASP A 29 -22.92 -15.60 -25.83
N ALA A 30 -23.89 -14.90 -25.34
CA ALA A 30 -23.66 -13.99 -24.24
C ALA A 30 -23.32 -14.86 -23.03
N ALA A 31 -22.08 -15.34 -22.97
CA ALA A 31 -21.50 -15.77 -21.71
C ALA A 31 -21.94 -14.73 -20.71
N ALA A 32 -22.71 -15.14 -19.72
CA ALA A 32 -23.21 -14.27 -18.66
C ALA A 32 -22.06 -13.40 -18.17
N SER A 33 -22.04 -12.13 -18.58
CA SER A 33 -21.13 -11.15 -18.07
C SER A 33 -21.57 -10.93 -16.62
N GLY A 34 -21.00 -11.70 -15.70
CA GLY A 34 -21.16 -11.44 -14.28
C GLY A 34 -20.83 -9.96 -14.05
N ASP A 35 -21.61 -9.29 -13.18
CA ASP A 35 -21.42 -7.86 -12.92
C ASP A 35 -19.98 -7.53 -12.61
N THR A 36 -19.31 -6.80 -13.50
CA THR A 36 -17.93 -6.35 -13.27
C THR A 36 -17.97 -5.17 -12.33
N VAL A 37 -17.29 -5.28 -11.20
CA VAL A 37 -17.14 -4.22 -10.20
C VAL A 37 -15.72 -3.67 -10.27
N VAL A 38 -15.59 -2.37 -10.45
CA VAL A 38 -14.28 -1.73 -10.60
C VAL A 38 -13.74 -1.28 -9.26
N ILE A 39 -12.50 -1.67 -8.95
CA ILE A 39 -11.64 -1.03 -7.95
C ILE A 39 -10.71 -0.09 -8.70
N ALA A 40 -10.77 1.20 -8.41
CA ALA A 40 -9.86 2.18 -8.99
C ALA A 40 -8.63 2.35 -8.09
N ALA A 41 -7.48 2.67 -8.70
CA ALA A 41 -6.27 2.98 -7.96
C ALA A 41 -5.60 4.26 -8.48
N ASP A 42 -5.36 5.21 -7.57
CA ASP A 42 -4.66 6.47 -7.81
C ASP A 42 -3.25 6.37 -7.25
N LEU A 43 -2.27 6.09 -8.09
CA LEU A 43 -0.90 5.74 -7.71
C LEU A 43 0.11 6.64 -8.41
N ASN A 44 1.31 6.77 -7.82
CA ASN A 44 2.44 7.42 -8.46
C ASN A 44 3.31 6.38 -9.19
N ASN A 45 3.25 6.34 -10.50
CA ASN A 45 3.99 5.38 -11.32
C ASN A 45 5.52 5.51 -11.24
N SER A 46 6.02 6.65 -10.73
CA SER A 46 7.47 6.88 -10.51
C SER A 46 7.94 6.37 -9.15
N SER A 47 7.03 6.02 -8.23
CA SER A 47 7.35 5.52 -6.89
C SER A 47 7.57 4.00 -6.91
N ALA A 48 8.69 3.54 -6.34
CA ALA A 48 8.94 2.12 -6.14
C ALA A 48 7.90 1.49 -5.18
N VAL A 49 7.47 2.24 -4.17
CA VAL A 49 6.44 1.81 -3.22
C VAL A 49 5.09 1.67 -3.94
N ASP A 50 4.66 2.66 -4.72
CA ASP A 50 3.39 2.59 -5.44
C ASP A 50 3.42 1.54 -6.55
N THR A 51 4.58 1.28 -7.15
CA THR A 51 4.78 0.14 -8.06
C THR A 51 4.55 -1.19 -7.33
N ALA A 52 5.01 -1.32 -6.09
CA ALA A 52 4.75 -2.51 -5.28
C ALA A 52 3.26 -2.65 -4.93
N TYR A 53 2.56 -1.53 -4.67
CA TYR A 53 1.10 -1.52 -4.48
C TYR A 53 0.36 -1.96 -5.75
N ALA A 54 0.70 -1.42 -6.92
CA ALA A 54 0.09 -1.80 -8.18
C ALA A 54 0.22 -3.31 -8.46
N ARG A 55 1.42 -3.86 -8.26
CA ARG A 55 1.69 -5.29 -8.39
C ARG A 55 0.88 -6.13 -7.41
N ALA A 56 0.77 -5.68 -6.17
CA ALA A 56 0.00 -6.36 -5.13
C ALA A 56 -1.50 -6.37 -5.46
N LEU A 57 -2.05 -5.25 -5.88
CA LEU A 57 -3.46 -5.14 -6.30
C LEU A 57 -3.75 -6.05 -7.48
N GLN A 58 -2.90 -6.04 -8.51
CA GLN A 58 -3.04 -6.90 -9.67
C GLN A 58 -3.08 -8.39 -9.28
N LEU A 59 -2.08 -8.84 -8.52
CA LEU A 59 -2.00 -10.23 -8.07
C LEU A 59 -3.19 -10.61 -7.19
N ARG A 60 -3.55 -9.74 -6.23
CA ARG A 60 -4.59 -10.07 -5.27
C ARG A 60 -5.97 -10.12 -5.90
N ILE A 61 -6.29 -9.19 -6.78
CA ILE A 61 -7.56 -9.18 -7.52
C ILE A 61 -7.70 -10.42 -8.41
N GLU A 62 -6.61 -10.83 -9.07
CA GLU A 62 -6.61 -12.10 -9.81
C GLU A 62 -6.89 -13.30 -8.91
N GLN A 63 -6.28 -13.37 -7.73
CA GLN A 63 -6.52 -14.44 -6.74
C GLN A 63 -7.96 -14.42 -6.22
N ILE A 64 -8.50 -13.22 -5.90
CA ILE A 64 -9.89 -13.04 -5.48
C ILE A 64 -10.85 -13.54 -6.55
N ASN A 65 -10.67 -13.13 -7.80
CA ASN A 65 -11.50 -13.57 -8.92
C ASN A 65 -11.44 -15.09 -9.16
N ALA A 66 -10.28 -15.70 -8.91
CA ALA A 66 -10.10 -17.13 -9.04
C ALA A 66 -10.68 -17.94 -7.86
N SER A 67 -10.90 -17.31 -6.70
CA SER A 67 -11.36 -17.99 -5.49
C SER A 67 -12.85 -18.34 -5.49
N GLY A 68 -13.65 -17.68 -6.34
CA GLY A 68 -15.11 -17.83 -6.38
C GLY A 68 -15.85 -17.11 -5.23
N GLN A 69 -15.17 -16.37 -4.35
CA GLN A 69 -15.81 -15.69 -3.21
C GLN A 69 -16.79 -14.58 -3.60
N LEU A 70 -16.72 -14.09 -4.84
CA LEU A 70 -17.60 -13.05 -5.35
C LEU A 70 -18.87 -13.61 -6.05
N GLY A 71 -19.02 -14.95 -6.12
CA GLY A 71 -20.06 -15.59 -6.92
C GLY A 71 -19.85 -15.30 -8.41
N ASP A 72 -20.88 -14.79 -9.08
CA ASP A 72 -20.81 -14.46 -10.51
C ASP A 72 -20.14 -13.11 -10.82
N ARG A 73 -19.78 -12.32 -9.77
CA ARG A 73 -19.11 -11.02 -9.94
C ARG A 73 -17.61 -11.19 -10.15
N LYS A 74 -17.02 -10.20 -10.80
CA LYS A 74 -15.57 -10.09 -10.94
C LYS A 74 -15.10 -8.68 -10.58
N LEU A 75 -13.90 -8.58 -10.01
CA LEU A 75 -13.22 -7.31 -9.79
C LEU A 75 -12.35 -6.98 -11.00
N GLU A 76 -12.40 -5.72 -11.42
CA GLU A 76 -11.49 -5.12 -12.40
C GLU A 76 -10.67 -4.05 -11.72
N LEU A 77 -9.36 -4.02 -11.97
CA LEU A 77 -8.48 -2.96 -11.47
C LEU A 77 -8.29 -1.91 -12.56
N ARG A 78 -8.58 -0.64 -12.24
CA ARG A 78 -8.24 0.52 -13.09
C ARG A 78 -7.29 1.45 -12.37
N THR A 79 -6.14 1.72 -12.98
CA THR A 79 -5.11 2.56 -12.37
C THR A 79 -4.95 3.87 -13.14
N GLN A 80 -4.70 4.96 -12.40
CA GLN A 80 -4.27 6.25 -12.97
C GLN A 80 -3.06 6.77 -12.23
N ASP A 81 -2.18 7.46 -12.98
CA ASP A 81 -0.96 8.08 -12.44
C ASP A 81 -1.28 9.45 -11.86
N ASN A 82 -1.06 9.63 -10.58
CA ASN A 82 -1.21 10.93 -9.90
C ASN A 82 0.07 11.77 -9.95
N ARG A 83 1.21 11.20 -10.36
CA ARG A 83 2.52 11.87 -10.46
C ARG A 83 2.97 12.54 -9.16
N ASN A 84 2.45 12.07 -8.02
CA ASN A 84 2.64 12.71 -6.71
C ASN A 84 2.18 14.19 -6.70
N ASP A 85 1.17 14.51 -7.52
CA ASP A 85 0.60 15.86 -7.66
C ASP A 85 -0.86 15.88 -7.21
N PRO A 86 -1.20 16.65 -6.15
CA PRO A 86 -2.57 16.75 -5.63
C PRO A 86 -3.61 17.16 -6.66
N THR A 87 -3.25 17.99 -7.65
CA THR A 87 -4.18 18.42 -8.70
C THR A 87 -4.51 17.29 -9.67
N SER A 88 -3.51 16.52 -10.05
CA SER A 88 -3.67 15.33 -10.89
C SER A 88 -4.47 14.25 -10.17
N SER A 89 -4.16 14.00 -8.90
CA SER A 89 -4.89 13.06 -8.05
C SER A 89 -6.36 13.45 -7.88
N LEU A 90 -6.65 14.72 -7.58
CA LEU A 90 -8.03 15.20 -7.46
C LEU A 90 -8.83 14.97 -8.74
N ARG A 91 -8.21 15.19 -9.91
CA ARG A 91 -8.84 14.92 -11.21
C ARG A 91 -9.10 13.42 -11.41
N ASN A 92 -8.13 12.57 -11.11
CA ASN A 92 -8.27 11.13 -11.18
C ASN A 92 -9.41 10.63 -10.27
N ILE A 93 -9.39 11.03 -9.00
CA ILE A 93 -10.41 10.67 -8.01
C ILE A 93 -11.80 11.14 -8.45
N SER A 94 -11.92 12.37 -8.97
CA SER A 94 -13.19 12.88 -9.50
C SER A 94 -13.70 12.03 -10.66
N THR A 95 -12.82 11.69 -11.60
CA THR A 95 -13.16 10.84 -12.76
C THR A 95 -13.62 9.44 -12.30
N PHE A 96 -12.92 8.83 -11.36
CA PHE A 96 -13.33 7.55 -10.79
C PHE A 96 -14.65 7.64 -10.05
N ALA A 97 -14.85 8.69 -9.27
CA ALA A 97 -16.08 8.88 -8.49
C ALA A 97 -17.32 9.13 -9.36
N ASP A 98 -17.14 9.69 -10.56
CA ASP A 98 -18.22 9.92 -11.52
C ASP A 98 -18.59 8.65 -12.33
N ASP A 99 -17.75 7.62 -12.32
CA ASP A 99 -18.05 6.33 -12.97
C ASP A 99 -18.84 5.42 -12.00
N PRO A 100 -20.10 5.06 -12.32
CA PRO A 100 -20.92 4.20 -11.45
C PRO A 100 -20.39 2.77 -11.33
N ALA A 101 -19.53 2.30 -12.24
CA ALA A 101 -18.91 0.99 -12.15
C ALA A 101 -17.81 0.95 -11.08
N VAL A 102 -17.26 2.09 -10.66
CA VAL A 102 -16.22 2.15 -9.61
C VAL A 102 -16.87 2.06 -8.23
N ALA A 103 -16.63 0.97 -7.53
CA ALA A 103 -17.18 0.72 -6.20
C ALA A 103 -16.35 1.37 -5.08
N ALA A 104 -15.02 1.39 -5.25
CA ALA A 104 -14.08 1.94 -4.27
C ALA A 104 -12.78 2.41 -4.95
N ILE A 105 -12.06 3.28 -4.25
CA ILE A 105 -10.74 3.78 -4.68
C ILE A 105 -9.67 3.30 -3.68
N ILE A 106 -8.49 2.97 -4.18
CA ILE A 106 -7.28 2.78 -3.38
C ILE A 106 -6.27 3.84 -3.79
N THR A 107 -5.68 4.55 -2.82
CA THR A 107 -4.69 5.58 -3.10
C THR A 107 -3.31 5.18 -2.62
N GLY A 108 -2.25 5.60 -3.34
CA GLY A 108 -0.87 5.29 -3.02
C GLY A 108 -0.27 6.18 -1.92
N THR A 109 1.03 6.47 -2.06
CA THR A 109 1.85 7.13 -1.02
C THR A 109 1.65 8.63 -0.86
N CYS A 110 0.88 9.29 -1.73
CA CYS A 110 0.70 10.74 -1.71
C CYS A 110 -0.29 11.20 -0.63
N ASP A 111 0.19 11.52 0.56
CA ASP A 111 -0.64 12.03 1.67
C ASP A 111 -1.45 13.26 1.29
N GLN A 112 -0.81 14.27 0.68
CA GLN A 112 -1.45 15.52 0.23
C GLN A 112 -2.55 15.29 -0.79
N CYS A 113 -2.40 14.24 -1.62
CA CYS A 113 -3.39 13.86 -2.62
C CYS A 113 -4.70 13.45 -1.95
N VAL A 114 -4.61 12.56 -0.97
CA VAL A 114 -5.78 12.07 -0.24
C VAL A 114 -6.44 13.17 0.58
N VAL A 115 -5.65 13.91 1.35
CA VAL A 115 -6.15 15.03 2.18
C VAL A 115 -6.82 16.09 1.30
N GLY A 116 -6.20 16.45 0.15
CA GLY A 116 -6.75 17.42 -0.78
C GLY A 116 -8.04 16.95 -1.48
N ALA A 117 -8.20 15.65 -1.70
CA ALA A 117 -9.38 15.07 -2.33
C ALA A 117 -10.49 14.67 -1.35
N ALA A 118 -10.26 14.72 -0.05
CA ALA A 118 -11.16 14.16 0.96
C ALA A 118 -12.60 14.74 0.88
N LYS A 119 -12.73 16.05 0.60
CA LYS A 119 -14.05 16.64 0.39
C LYS A 119 -14.76 16.04 -0.81
N THR A 120 -14.08 15.88 -1.94
CA THR A 120 -14.64 15.27 -3.16
C THR A 120 -15.03 13.80 -2.91
N ILE A 121 -14.19 13.05 -2.19
CA ILE A 121 -14.47 11.67 -1.81
C ILE A 121 -15.76 11.58 -0.99
N ASN A 122 -15.93 12.44 0.01
CA ASN A 122 -17.14 12.49 0.83
C ASN A 122 -18.38 12.94 0.03
N ASP A 123 -18.28 14.02 -0.74
CA ASP A 123 -19.39 14.55 -1.54
C ASP A 123 -19.91 13.53 -2.58
N LYS A 124 -19.00 12.71 -3.12
CA LYS A 124 -19.29 11.64 -4.08
C LYS A 124 -19.56 10.28 -3.42
N THR A 125 -19.54 10.22 -2.09
CA THR A 125 -19.82 9.01 -1.28
C THR A 125 -19.03 7.78 -1.75
N ILE A 126 -17.76 7.96 -2.14
CA ILE A 126 -16.95 6.86 -2.67
C ILE A 126 -15.95 6.34 -1.63
N PRO A 127 -16.12 5.08 -1.14
CA PRO A 127 -15.16 4.50 -0.20
C PRO A 127 -13.75 4.51 -0.76
N THR A 128 -12.83 5.06 0.00
CA THR A 128 -11.44 5.22 -0.41
C THR A 128 -10.52 4.68 0.68
N ILE A 129 -9.66 3.72 0.35
CA ILE A 129 -8.64 3.19 1.26
C ILE A 129 -7.28 3.76 0.87
N ALA A 130 -6.69 4.54 1.77
CA ALA A 130 -5.37 5.13 1.59
C ALA A 130 -4.27 4.20 2.12
N LEU A 131 -3.18 4.09 1.36
CA LEU A 131 -1.96 3.37 1.73
C LEU A 131 -0.84 4.33 2.15
N ALA A 132 -1.10 5.62 2.12
CA ALA A 132 -0.24 6.70 2.59
C ALA A 132 -0.15 6.73 4.13
N ALA A 133 0.82 7.46 4.68
CA ALA A 133 1.24 7.30 6.07
C ALA A 133 0.70 8.38 7.04
N ALA A 134 0.36 9.59 6.56
CA ALA A 134 -0.03 10.69 7.44
C ALA A 134 -1.33 10.40 8.21
N ASP A 135 -1.37 10.79 9.48
CA ASP A 135 -2.54 10.55 10.34
C ASP A 135 -3.72 11.50 10.00
N GLU A 136 -3.45 12.64 9.35
CA GLU A 136 -4.44 13.59 8.85
C GLU A 136 -5.36 13.02 7.76
N ILE A 137 -4.97 11.93 7.12
CA ILE A 137 -5.77 11.26 6.07
C ILE A 137 -7.15 10.87 6.59
N THR A 138 -7.22 10.36 7.82
CA THR A 138 -8.48 9.90 8.43
C THR A 138 -8.98 10.80 9.55
N ASN A 139 -8.26 11.86 9.90
CA ASN A 139 -8.62 12.74 11.01
C ASN A 139 -8.89 14.18 10.57
N PRO A 140 -9.96 14.82 11.09
CA PRO A 140 -11.00 14.20 11.95
C PRO A 140 -11.95 13.31 11.14
N VAL A 141 -12.39 12.19 11.71
CA VAL A 141 -13.26 11.19 11.03
C VAL A 141 -14.54 11.81 10.48
N GLY A 142 -15.15 12.76 11.20
CA GLY A 142 -16.38 13.44 10.75
C GLY A 142 -16.23 14.17 9.40
N GLU A 143 -15.02 14.60 9.04
CA GLU A 143 -14.67 15.22 7.76
C GLU A 143 -14.08 14.21 6.75
N ARG A 144 -13.91 12.95 7.14
CA ARG A 144 -13.24 11.87 6.40
C ARG A 144 -14.09 10.61 6.35
N GLN A 145 -15.43 10.76 6.30
CA GLN A 145 -16.39 9.66 6.47
C GLN A 145 -16.20 8.51 5.46
N TYR A 146 -15.69 8.78 4.27
CA TYR A 146 -15.46 7.80 3.22
C TYR A 146 -13.97 7.49 3.00
N VAL A 147 -13.09 7.99 3.88
CA VAL A 147 -11.64 7.77 3.79
C VAL A 147 -11.17 6.87 4.91
N PHE A 148 -10.50 5.79 4.55
CA PHE A 148 -9.90 4.80 5.45
C PHE A 148 -8.39 4.74 5.20
N LYS A 149 -7.62 4.25 6.18
CA LYS A 149 -6.16 4.09 6.07
C LYS A 149 -5.73 2.73 6.59
N LEU A 150 -4.79 2.06 5.92
CA LEU A 150 -4.20 0.81 6.37
C LEU A 150 -2.72 0.93 6.76
N GLY A 151 -2.04 2.01 6.36
CA GLY A 151 -0.67 2.26 6.79
C GLY A 151 -0.55 2.44 8.31
N PRO A 152 0.62 2.16 8.90
CA PRO A 152 0.87 2.38 10.32
C PRO A 152 0.63 3.82 10.75
N ASN A 153 0.16 4.01 11.99
CA ASN A 153 -0.01 5.33 12.57
C ASN A 153 1.31 5.83 13.16
N SER A 154 1.56 7.12 13.01
CA SER A 154 2.76 7.76 13.56
C SER A 154 2.84 7.64 15.07
N GLY A 155 1.70 7.73 15.77
CA GLY A 155 1.64 7.56 17.23
C GLY A 155 2.05 6.16 17.69
N ASP A 156 1.61 5.11 16.98
CA ASP A 156 1.94 3.72 17.31
C ASP A 156 3.42 3.42 17.05
N SER A 157 3.95 3.93 15.93
CA SER A 157 5.38 3.84 15.59
C SER A 157 6.24 4.56 16.62
N ALA A 158 5.85 5.76 17.02
CA ALA A 158 6.56 6.55 18.04
C ALA A 158 6.57 5.85 19.40
N ALA A 159 5.44 5.27 19.84
CA ALA A 159 5.35 4.52 21.09
C ALA A 159 6.28 3.29 21.09
N ALA A 160 6.33 2.56 19.98
CA ALA A 160 7.23 1.42 19.81
C ALA A 160 8.71 1.85 19.85
N LEU A 161 9.08 2.95 19.18
CA LEU A 161 10.43 3.51 19.21
C LEU A 161 10.84 3.93 20.62
N VAL A 162 9.98 4.66 21.33
CA VAL A 162 10.28 5.15 22.69
C VAL A 162 10.42 3.99 23.69
N THR A 163 9.61 2.94 23.54
CA THR A 163 9.77 1.70 24.31
C THR A 163 11.15 1.10 24.07
N GLU A 164 11.58 1.05 22.82
CA GLU A 164 12.91 0.52 22.46
C GLU A 164 14.04 1.43 22.97
N PHE A 165 13.92 2.76 22.90
CA PHE A 165 14.94 3.67 23.46
C PHE A 165 15.12 3.41 24.96
N THR A 166 14.03 3.23 25.69
CA THR A 166 14.07 2.92 27.12
C THR A 166 14.77 1.59 27.37
N ARG A 167 14.42 0.54 26.60
CA ARG A 167 15.04 -0.78 26.69
C ARG A 167 16.54 -0.75 26.38
N ALA A 168 16.93 0.02 25.35
CA ALA A 168 18.32 0.18 24.92
C ALA A 168 19.13 1.13 25.80
N GLY A 169 18.48 1.88 26.71
CA GLY A 169 19.13 2.83 27.61
C GLY A 169 19.56 4.13 26.94
N HIS A 170 18.99 4.47 25.76
CA HIS A 170 19.31 5.72 25.06
C HIS A 170 18.82 6.94 25.83
N LYS A 171 19.70 7.90 26.05
CA LYS A 171 19.41 9.18 26.75
C LYS A 171 19.30 10.35 25.77
N LYS A 172 20.00 10.27 24.66
CA LYS A 172 20.12 11.34 23.67
C LYS A 172 19.77 10.80 22.28
N ILE A 173 18.84 11.43 21.61
CA ILE A 173 18.53 11.10 20.21
C ILE A 173 18.59 12.35 19.34
N ALA A 174 19.00 12.20 18.10
CA ALA A 174 18.83 13.19 17.04
C ALA A 174 17.79 12.72 16.05
N VAL A 175 17.03 13.64 15.43
CA VAL A 175 15.90 13.30 14.56
C VAL A 175 16.05 13.95 13.20
N LEU A 176 15.94 13.15 12.15
CA LEU A 176 15.76 13.59 10.77
C LEU A 176 14.34 13.24 10.32
N HIS A 177 13.60 14.19 9.76
CA HIS A 177 12.28 13.94 9.20
C HIS A 177 12.06 14.68 7.88
N THR A 178 11.09 14.28 7.08
CA THR A 178 10.67 15.05 5.91
C THR A 178 9.78 16.22 6.32
N ASN A 179 9.74 17.28 5.51
CA ASN A 179 8.97 18.50 5.81
C ASN A 179 7.56 18.48 5.18
N ASP A 180 7.06 17.30 4.82
CA ASP A 180 5.69 17.06 4.34
C ASP A 180 4.70 16.77 5.48
N LEU A 181 3.47 16.38 5.15
CA LEU A 181 2.43 16.03 6.15
C LEU A 181 2.90 14.89 7.04
N TYR A 182 3.35 13.79 6.43
CA TYR A 182 3.81 12.63 7.16
C TYR A 182 4.97 12.97 8.10
N GLY A 183 6.06 13.56 7.59
CA GLY A 183 7.25 13.79 8.39
C GLY A 183 7.03 14.74 9.57
N ARG A 184 6.20 15.78 9.38
CA ARG A 184 5.80 16.67 10.50
C ARG A 184 4.92 15.96 11.53
N GLY A 185 3.98 15.14 11.07
CA GLY A 185 3.12 14.33 11.95
C GLY A 185 3.92 13.31 12.76
N ALA A 186 4.83 12.59 12.11
CA ALA A 186 5.71 11.61 12.76
C ALA A 186 6.64 12.27 13.79
N ASP A 187 7.22 13.44 13.47
CA ASP A 187 8.05 14.22 14.43
C ASP A 187 7.22 14.70 15.62
N ALA A 188 6.00 15.18 15.40
CA ALA A 188 5.09 15.60 16.46
C ALA A 188 4.68 14.40 17.35
N ALA A 189 4.37 13.25 16.77
CA ALA A 189 4.04 12.02 17.48
C ALA A 189 5.22 11.55 18.36
N LEU A 190 6.43 11.53 17.80
CA LEU A 190 7.64 11.20 18.55
C LEU A 190 7.90 12.20 19.69
N THR A 191 7.68 13.52 19.44
CA THR A 191 7.76 14.55 20.49
C THR A 191 6.78 14.28 21.62
N GLY A 192 5.55 13.89 21.27
CA GLY A 192 4.52 13.53 22.25
C GLY A 192 4.90 12.31 23.08
N ALA A 193 5.36 11.24 22.41
CA ALA A 193 5.73 9.98 23.04
C ALA A 193 6.96 10.10 23.97
N LEU A 194 7.87 11.02 23.71
CA LEU A 194 9.05 11.26 24.55
C LEU A 194 8.71 11.97 25.88
N ARG A 195 7.53 12.58 26.02
CA ARG A 195 7.16 13.32 27.25
C ARG A 195 7.19 12.40 28.48
N GLY A 196 7.87 12.86 29.52
CA GLY A 196 7.98 12.11 30.77
C GLY A 196 8.96 10.92 30.71
N THR A 197 9.68 10.73 29.61
CA THR A 197 10.73 9.72 29.49
C THR A 197 12.11 10.32 29.84
N ALA A 198 13.11 9.44 30.03
CA ALA A 198 14.49 9.87 30.29
C ALA A 198 15.27 10.19 28.99
N THR A 199 14.67 9.98 27.84
CA THR A 199 15.28 10.23 26.53
C THR A 199 14.99 11.66 26.08
N THR A 200 16.02 12.39 25.69
CA THR A 200 15.93 13.78 25.23
C THR A 200 16.42 13.91 23.79
N ARG A 201 15.92 14.90 23.07
CA ARG A 201 16.42 15.26 21.74
C ARG A 201 17.62 16.20 21.85
N THR A 202 18.68 15.88 21.12
CA THR A 202 19.84 16.78 20.99
C THR A 202 19.65 17.77 19.85
N ALA A 203 19.08 17.29 18.72
CA ALA A 203 18.81 18.11 17.56
C ALA A 203 17.68 17.50 16.69
N THR A 204 17.07 18.34 15.85
CA THR A 204 16.12 17.94 14.81
C THR A 204 16.45 18.68 13.52
N ARG A 205 16.36 17.99 12.39
CA ARG A 205 16.46 18.57 11.04
C ARG A 205 15.32 18.05 10.18
N SER A 206 14.80 18.95 9.34
CA SER A 206 13.82 18.58 8.32
C SER A 206 14.43 18.71 6.93
N VAL A 207 14.08 17.80 6.04
CA VAL A 207 14.51 17.78 4.63
C VAL A 207 13.29 17.66 3.70
N LYS A 208 13.45 18.05 2.45
CA LYS A 208 12.38 17.83 1.44
C LYS A 208 12.25 16.34 1.13
N PRO A 209 11.04 15.82 0.87
CA PRO A 209 10.85 14.41 0.48
C PRO A 209 11.64 13.99 -0.76
N ALA A 210 11.87 14.91 -1.69
CA ALA A 210 12.65 14.70 -2.91
C ALA A 210 14.08 15.28 -2.83
N ALA A 211 14.64 15.41 -1.62
CA ALA A 211 16.02 15.88 -1.46
C ALA A 211 16.99 14.84 -2.01
N SER A 212 17.95 15.28 -2.81
CA SER A 212 19.00 14.43 -3.36
C SER A 212 20.31 14.48 -2.58
N ASP A 213 20.45 15.48 -1.69
CA ASP A 213 21.61 15.66 -0.81
C ASP A 213 21.14 16.07 0.58
N ILE A 214 21.40 15.22 1.56
CA ILE A 214 21.06 15.41 2.97
C ILE A 214 22.27 15.30 3.89
N ALA A 215 23.48 15.12 3.34
CA ALA A 215 24.70 14.85 4.10
C ALA A 215 24.98 15.93 5.14
N GLN A 216 24.81 17.23 4.80
CA GLN A 216 24.98 18.33 5.74
C GLN A 216 23.99 18.27 6.91
N SER A 217 22.70 17.93 6.62
CA SER A 217 21.69 17.80 7.66
C SER A 217 22.01 16.65 8.61
N VAL A 218 22.44 15.51 8.06
CA VAL A 218 22.83 14.33 8.83
C VAL A 218 24.10 14.62 9.65
N GLY A 219 25.13 15.25 9.07
CA GLY A 219 26.35 15.66 9.78
C GLY A 219 26.04 16.55 10.98
N THR A 220 25.20 17.58 10.80
CA THR A 220 24.79 18.46 11.92
C THR A 220 24.07 17.68 13.05
N LEU A 221 23.31 16.62 12.72
CA LEU A 221 22.65 15.79 13.72
C LEU A 221 23.65 14.91 14.47
N THR A 222 24.60 14.30 13.76
CA THR A 222 25.61 13.41 14.35
C THR A 222 26.64 14.18 15.18
N ASP A 223 26.94 15.44 14.85
CA ASP A 223 27.84 16.33 15.61
C ASP A 223 27.32 16.63 17.02
N THR A 224 26.04 16.40 17.31
CA THR A 224 25.48 16.53 18.67
C THR A 224 25.75 15.32 19.58
N GLU A 225 26.49 14.34 19.09
CA GLU A 225 26.85 13.11 19.79
C GLU A 225 25.64 12.38 20.41
N PRO A 226 24.60 12.06 19.60
CA PRO A 226 23.45 11.32 20.10
C PRO A 226 23.79 9.83 20.27
N ASP A 227 23.11 9.14 21.20
CA ASP A 227 23.16 7.67 21.32
C ASP A 227 22.53 7.00 20.10
N ALA A 228 21.51 7.67 19.53
CA ALA A 228 20.78 7.17 18.37
C ALA A 228 20.33 8.27 17.41
N LEU A 229 20.34 7.95 16.12
CA LEU A 229 19.74 8.76 15.06
C LEU A 229 18.39 8.14 14.68
N VAL A 230 17.31 8.91 14.75
CA VAL A 230 15.97 8.53 14.35
C VAL A 230 15.66 9.18 13.00
N VAL A 231 15.25 8.37 12.04
CA VAL A 231 15.01 8.78 10.65
C VAL A 231 13.56 8.49 10.27
N LEU A 232 12.78 9.55 10.12
CA LEU A 232 11.35 9.51 9.80
C LEU A 232 11.17 9.99 8.34
N THR A 233 11.51 9.11 7.40
CA THR A 233 11.59 9.45 5.97
C THR A 233 11.22 8.24 5.10
N PRO A 234 10.85 8.45 3.83
CA PRO A 234 10.69 7.35 2.87
C PRO A 234 11.96 6.51 2.70
N PRO A 235 11.86 5.30 2.11
CA PRO A 235 12.94 4.31 2.08
C PRO A 235 14.27 4.81 1.50
N ASP A 236 14.22 5.56 0.39
CA ASP A 236 15.43 6.03 -0.28
C ASP A 236 16.20 7.04 0.60
N LEU A 237 15.50 8.00 1.19
CA LEU A 237 16.11 8.96 2.12
C LEU A 237 16.58 8.28 3.42
N ALA A 238 15.88 7.27 3.89
CA ALA A 238 16.29 6.51 5.08
C ALA A 238 17.63 5.79 4.85
N GLN A 239 17.79 5.16 3.68
CA GLN A 239 19.03 4.50 3.29
C GLN A 239 20.17 5.51 3.08
N GLN A 240 19.88 6.66 2.46
CA GLN A 240 20.84 7.75 2.30
C GLN A 240 21.26 8.31 3.65
N ALA A 241 20.32 8.59 4.56
CA ALA A 241 20.62 9.09 5.91
C ALA A 241 21.54 8.12 6.68
N ALA A 242 21.31 6.82 6.57
CA ALA A 242 22.19 5.82 7.17
C ALA A 242 23.59 5.87 6.56
N THR A 243 23.69 6.00 5.25
CA THR A 243 24.96 6.07 4.52
C THR A 243 25.75 7.31 4.93
N ASP A 244 25.09 8.48 4.95
CA ASP A 244 25.70 9.76 5.31
C ASP A 244 26.12 9.78 6.80
N ALA A 245 25.30 9.20 7.68
CA ALA A 245 25.64 9.08 9.11
C ALA A 245 26.92 8.25 9.32
N ARG A 246 27.05 7.11 8.62
CA ARG A 246 28.26 6.27 8.70
C ARG A 246 29.47 6.95 8.08
N ALA A 247 29.29 7.68 6.98
CA ALA A 247 30.35 8.47 6.35
C ALA A 247 30.84 9.60 7.27
N ALA A 248 29.93 10.20 8.07
CA ALA A 248 30.27 11.17 9.13
C ALA A 248 30.90 10.53 10.38
N GLY A 249 31.12 9.21 10.41
CA GLY A 249 31.73 8.52 11.56
C GLY A 249 30.74 8.18 12.69
N PHE A 250 29.43 8.35 12.49
CA PHE A 250 28.45 8.04 13.52
C PHE A 250 28.42 6.54 13.81
N GLY A 251 28.81 6.14 15.02
CA GLY A 251 28.83 4.75 15.49
C GLY A 251 27.55 4.32 16.22
N GLY A 252 26.63 5.25 16.53
CA GLY A 252 25.42 4.99 17.30
C GLY A 252 24.36 4.17 16.54
N ARG A 253 23.26 3.87 17.20
CA ARG A 253 22.15 3.14 16.62
C ARG A 253 21.34 4.02 15.67
N ILE A 254 20.92 3.46 14.53
CA ILE A 254 20.00 4.12 13.61
C ILE A 254 18.62 3.45 13.75
N TYR A 255 17.58 4.26 13.89
CA TYR A 255 16.20 3.83 13.99
C TYR A 255 15.39 4.41 12.85
N PHE A 256 14.57 3.56 12.25
CA PHE A 256 13.59 3.93 11.24
C PHE A 256 12.19 3.67 11.77
N ASP A 257 11.25 4.47 11.34
CA ASP A 257 9.84 4.14 11.49
C ASP A 257 9.31 3.38 10.27
N SER A 258 8.00 3.15 10.27
CA SER A 258 7.34 2.32 9.26
C SER A 258 7.34 2.92 7.85
N ALA A 259 7.48 4.23 7.68
CA ALA A 259 7.54 4.85 6.36
C ALA A 259 8.85 4.54 5.60
N ALA A 260 9.90 4.16 6.34
CA ALA A 260 11.15 3.72 5.73
C ALA A 260 11.07 2.29 5.16
N ALA A 261 9.96 1.59 5.35
CA ALA A 261 9.81 0.22 4.88
C ALA A 261 9.67 0.17 3.34
N GLY A 262 10.39 -0.75 2.76
CA GLY A 262 10.39 -1.06 1.34
C GLY A 262 10.61 -2.55 1.14
N ASP A 263 11.64 -2.91 0.38
CA ASP A 263 11.96 -4.29 0.07
C ASP A 263 12.55 -5.05 1.26
N LEU A 264 12.30 -6.36 1.30
CA LEU A 264 12.91 -7.29 2.26
C LEU A 264 14.44 -7.25 2.21
N PHE A 265 14.99 -7.18 1.00
CA PHE A 265 16.42 -7.08 0.78
C PHE A 265 16.85 -5.62 0.65
N ILE A 266 17.81 -5.25 1.50
CA ILE A 266 18.40 -3.91 1.50
C ILE A 266 19.38 -3.82 0.32
N PRO A 267 19.35 -2.75 -0.49
CA PRO A 267 20.30 -2.57 -1.58
C PRO A 267 21.74 -2.71 -1.12
N ARG A 268 22.57 -3.35 -1.94
CA ARG A 268 23.99 -3.60 -1.59
C ARG A 268 24.76 -2.33 -1.23
N SER A 269 24.41 -1.21 -1.87
CA SER A 269 24.98 0.11 -1.61
C SER A 269 24.72 0.61 -0.18
N ALA A 270 23.57 0.25 0.40
CA ALA A 270 23.16 0.68 1.74
C ALA A 270 23.33 -0.42 2.82
N ALA A 271 23.60 -1.66 2.43
CA ALA A 271 23.59 -2.80 3.35
C ALA A 271 24.60 -2.69 4.50
N SER A 272 25.78 -2.13 4.23
CA SER A 272 26.80 -1.90 5.27
C SER A 272 26.38 -0.79 6.23
N ALA A 273 25.89 0.33 5.71
CA ALA A 273 25.50 1.49 6.48
C ALA A 273 24.29 1.23 7.37
N THR A 274 23.33 0.44 6.88
CA THR A 274 22.13 0.06 7.61
C THR A 274 22.32 -1.14 8.53
N ASN A 275 23.45 -1.82 8.49
CA ASN A 275 23.67 -2.99 9.35
C ASN A 275 23.44 -2.65 10.83
N ASN A 276 22.67 -3.49 11.53
CA ASN A 276 22.16 -3.24 12.89
C ASN A 276 21.21 -2.03 13.04
N ALA A 277 20.78 -1.37 11.97
CA ALA A 277 19.67 -0.43 12.09
C ALA A 277 18.39 -1.17 12.52
N THR A 278 17.55 -0.48 13.27
CA THR A 278 16.27 -1.03 13.76
C THR A 278 15.12 -0.27 13.11
N MET A 279 14.07 -0.98 12.71
CA MET A 279 12.88 -0.39 12.11
C MET A 279 11.61 -0.89 12.81
N VAL A 280 10.66 -0.01 13.03
CA VAL A 280 9.30 -0.37 13.44
C VAL A 280 8.49 -0.67 12.18
N PHE A 281 8.09 -1.94 12.01
CA PHE A 281 7.22 -2.35 10.90
C PHE A 281 6.48 -3.63 11.23
N THR A 282 5.70 -4.17 10.29
CA THR A 282 4.99 -5.43 10.47
C THR A 282 5.88 -6.65 10.19
N GLN A 283 5.53 -7.80 10.75
CA GLN A 283 6.30 -9.05 10.62
C GLN A 283 6.48 -9.52 9.17
N ILE A 284 5.62 -9.05 8.27
CA ILE A 284 5.63 -9.49 6.86
C ILE A 284 6.97 -9.17 6.18
N LEU A 285 7.67 -8.12 6.60
CA LEU A 285 8.98 -7.76 6.06
C LEU A 285 10.11 -8.67 6.58
N ALA A 286 9.87 -9.43 7.63
CA ALA A 286 10.79 -10.46 8.14
C ALA A 286 10.16 -11.86 8.04
N ILE A 287 9.43 -12.12 6.95
CA ILE A 287 8.58 -13.32 6.77
C ILE A 287 9.35 -14.65 6.90
N ASP A 288 10.63 -14.65 6.58
CA ASP A 288 11.49 -15.84 6.74
C ASP A 288 11.58 -16.30 8.20
N ASP A 289 11.58 -15.36 9.13
CA ASP A 289 11.68 -15.61 10.57
C ASP A 289 10.32 -15.98 11.20
N VAL A 290 9.22 -15.74 10.49
CA VAL A 290 7.88 -16.05 10.99
C VAL A 290 7.62 -17.55 10.94
N ILE A 291 7.26 -18.13 12.10
CA ILE A 291 6.81 -19.52 12.17
C ILE A 291 5.30 -19.56 11.93
N ALA A 292 4.85 -20.34 10.94
CA ALA A 292 3.45 -20.44 10.55
C ALA A 292 2.66 -21.33 11.53
N THR A 293 2.31 -20.78 12.68
CA THR A 293 1.55 -21.47 13.75
C THR A 293 0.04 -21.19 13.68
N THR A 294 -0.40 -20.29 12.80
CA THR A 294 -1.81 -19.93 12.60
C THR A 294 -2.15 -19.88 11.12
N PRO A 295 -3.45 -20.01 10.73
CA PRO A 295 -3.87 -19.84 9.35
C PRO A 295 -3.42 -18.50 8.73
N ALA A 296 -3.56 -17.38 9.47
CA ALA A 296 -3.12 -16.08 8.99
C ALA A 296 -1.61 -16.04 8.70
N LYS A 297 -0.76 -16.59 9.58
CA LYS A 297 0.68 -16.68 9.33
C LYS A 297 1.01 -17.58 8.13
N SER A 298 0.24 -18.64 7.91
CA SER A 298 0.38 -19.50 6.72
C SER A 298 0.01 -18.75 5.45
N SER A 299 -1.08 -17.96 5.48
CA SER A 299 -1.50 -17.10 4.37
C SER A 299 -0.44 -16.03 4.04
N ARG A 300 0.18 -15.42 5.05
CA ARG A 300 1.30 -14.47 4.86
C ARG A 300 2.49 -15.13 4.15
N LYS A 301 2.84 -16.36 4.53
CA LYS A 301 3.92 -17.11 3.83
C LYS A 301 3.54 -17.51 2.42
N GLN A 302 2.27 -17.85 2.18
CA GLN A 302 1.80 -18.15 0.82
C GLN A 302 1.83 -16.90 -0.05
N TRP A 303 1.31 -15.78 0.46
CA TRP A 303 1.36 -14.47 -0.21
C TRP A 303 2.79 -14.08 -0.61
N PHE A 304 3.74 -14.22 0.33
CA PHE A 304 5.15 -13.97 0.06
C PHE A 304 5.68 -14.81 -1.11
N ARG A 305 5.36 -16.12 -1.12
CA ARG A 305 5.78 -17.01 -2.22
C ARG A 305 5.15 -16.62 -3.56
N ASP A 306 3.86 -16.35 -3.57
CA ASP A 306 3.13 -16.00 -4.78
C ASP A 306 3.65 -14.69 -5.38
N TYR A 307 3.84 -13.68 -4.52
CA TYR A 307 4.35 -12.37 -4.93
C TYR A 307 5.78 -12.47 -5.47
N THR A 308 6.68 -13.17 -4.75
CA THR A 308 8.08 -13.31 -5.18
C THR A 308 8.23 -14.19 -6.42
N SER A 309 7.42 -15.22 -6.56
CA SER A 309 7.40 -16.06 -7.76
C SER A 309 7.04 -15.25 -9.01
N ARG A 310 6.15 -14.27 -8.87
CA ARG A 310 5.68 -13.45 -10.01
C ARG A 310 6.60 -12.26 -10.30
N TYR A 311 7.13 -11.59 -9.27
CA TYR A 311 7.83 -10.32 -9.41
C TYR A 311 9.32 -10.36 -9.06
N GLY A 312 9.83 -11.49 -8.56
CA GLY A 312 11.24 -11.74 -8.27
C GLY A 312 11.78 -11.10 -6.99
N SER A 313 11.17 -10.01 -6.49
CA SER A 313 11.51 -9.34 -5.23
C SER A 313 10.28 -9.18 -4.38
N TYR A 314 10.46 -9.02 -3.08
CA TYR A 314 9.35 -8.81 -2.14
C TYR A 314 9.47 -7.45 -1.47
N SER A 315 8.39 -6.67 -1.56
CA SER A 315 8.21 -5.44 -0.80
C SER A 315 7.22 -5.66 0.35
N GLY A 316 7.61 -5.31 1.58
CA GLY A 316 6.76 -5.50 2.76
C GLY A 316 5.48 -4.66 2.71
N VAL A 317 5.54 -3.49 2.06
CA VAL A 317 4.39 -2.59 1.91
C VAL A 317 3.30 -3.17 1.00
N ALA A 318 3.64 -4.09 0.09
CA ALA A 318 2.69 -4.75 -0.81
C ALA A 318 1.50 -5.41 -0.08
N SER A 319 1.72 -5.85 1.18
CA SER A 319 0.67 -6.46 2.00
C SER A 319 -0.50 -5.52 2.29
N PHE A 320 -0.26 -4.22 2.47
CA PHE A 320 -1.33 -3.25 2.73
C PHE A 320 -2.28 -3.10 1.54
N ALA A 321 -1.75 -3.10 0.32
CA ALA A 321 -2.55 -3.03 -0.89
C ALA A 321 -3.39 -4.30 -1.09
N ALA A 322 -2.82 -5.46 -0.80
CA ALA A 322 -3.56 -6.72 -0.84
C ALA A 322 -4.67 -6.78 0.22
N ASP A 323 -4.40 -6.32 1.45
CA ASP A 323 -5.43 -6.24 2.50
C ASP A 323 -6.53 -5.23 2.15
N ALA A 324 -6.20 -4.12 1.48
CA ALA A 324 -7.20 -3.18 0.95
C ALA A 324 -8.12 -3.84 -0.08
N ALA A 325 -7.55 -4.61 -1.00
CA ALA A 325 -8.33 -5.38 -1.98
C ALA A 325 -9.22 -6.42 -1.29
N ASP A 326 -8.74 -7.11 -0.25
CA ASP A 326 -9.52 -8.09 0.51
C ASP A 326 -10.71 -7.45 1.23
N LEU A 327 -10.50 -6.31 1.89
CA LEU A 327 -11.58 -5.58 2.59
C LEU A 327 -12.66 -5.11 1.61
N ILE A 328 -12.26 -4.56 0.46
CA ILE A 328 -13.22 -4.14 -0.57
C ILE A 328 -13.94 -5.36 -1.17
N ALA A 329 -13.22 -6.45 -1.43
CA ALA A 329 -13.81 -7.68 -1.98
C ALA A 329 -14.84 -8.30 -1.04
N ASP A 330 -14.57 -8.35 0.27
CA ASP A 330 -15.53 -8.82 1.28
C ASP A 330 -16.80 -7.94 1.27
N ALA A 331 -16.64 -6.62 1.20
CA ALA A 331 -17.76 -5.71 1.11
C ALA A 331 -18.55 -5.91 -0.20
N VAL A 332 -17.87 -5.98 -1.35
CA VAL A 332 -18.51 -6.22 -2.66
C VAL A 332 -19.23 -7.56 -2.70
N ALA A 333 -18.68 -8.62 -2.10
CA ALA A 333 -19.34 -9.92 -2.03
C ALA A 333 -20.70 -9.84 -1.33
N ARG A 334 -20.82 -8.97 -0.30
CA ARG A 334 -22.04 -8.82 0.52
C ARG A 334 -23.06 -7.85 -0.10
N VAL A 335 -22.60 -6.73 -0.68
CA VAL A 335 -23.50 -5.63 -1.06
C VAL A 335 -23.34 -5.16 -2.52
N GLY A 336 -22.51 -5.82 -3.32
CA GLY A 336 -22.22 -5.37 -4.68
C GLY A 336 -21.46 -4.05 -4.71
N ALA A 337 -21.76 -3.20 -5.69
CA ALA A 337 -21.12 -1.89 -5.87
C ALA A 337 -21.80 -0.74 -5.11
N ASP A 338 -22.63 -1.02 -4.13
CA ASP A 338 -23.32 -0.01 -3.31
C ASP A 338 -22.32 0.70 -2.38
N ARG A 339 -21.87 1.87 -2.78
CA ARG A 339 -20.82 2.65 -2.10
C ARG A 339 -21.14 2.97 -0.63
N PRO A 340 -22.33 3.50 -0.27
CA PRO A 340 -22.70 3.71 1.13
C PRO A 340 -22.64 2.42 1.97
N ARG A 341 -23.13 1.32 1.45
CA ARG A 341 -23.11 0.04 2.16
C ARG A 341 -21.70 -0.57 2.24
N ILE A 342 -20.85 -0.37 1.21
CA ILE A 342 -19.43 -0.74 1.30
C ILE A 342 -18.77 0.01 2.46
N ARG A 343 -19.00 1.33 2.59
CA ARG A 343 -18.50 2.12 3.71
C ARG A 343 -18.94 1.53 5.06
N GLU A 344 -20.22 1.21 5.23
CA GLU A 344 -20.77 0.63 6.48
C GLU A 344 -20.09 -0.71 6.83
N ILE A 345 -19.81 -1.55 5.84
CA ILE A 345 -19.09 -2.81 6.06
C ILE A 345 -17.64 -2.53 6.45
N LEU A 346 -16.97 -1.60 5.78
CA LEU A 346 -15.61 -1.22 6.14
C LEU A 346 -15.53 -0.73 7.59
N GLU A 347 -16.45 0.11 8.05
CA GLU A 347 -16.50 0.63 9.44
C GLU A 347 -16.74 -0.44 10.53
N THR A 348 -17.06 -1.65 10.14
CA THR A 348 -17.23 -2.78 11.07
C THR A 348 -16.27 -3.93 10.80
N SER A 349 -15.30 -3.70 9.90
CA SER A 349 -14.36 -4.74 9.47
C SER A 349 -13.29 -5.01 10.53
N GLN A 350 -13.06 -6.30 10.80
CA GLN A 350 -11.97 -6.78 11.63
C GLN A 350 -11.39 -8.04 10.99
N ILE A 351 -10.12 -8.01 10.63
CA ILE A 351 -9.41 -9.13 9.98
C ILE A 351 -8.00 -9.30 10.57
N ASP A 352 -7.45 -10.50 10.48
CA ASP A 352 -6.01 -10.75 10.63
C ASP A 352 -5.40 -10.84 9.23
N GLY A 353 -5.12 -9.67 8.66
CA GLY A 353 -4.66 -9.49 7.29
C GLY A 353 -3.22 -9.94 7.06
N LEU A 354 -2.75 -9.74 5.83
CA LEU A 354 -1.37 -10.03 5.45
C LEU A 354 -0.39 -9.09 6.17
N SER A 355 -0.75 -7.82 6.33
CA SER A 355 0.05 -6.84 7.07
C SER A 355 -0.03 -7.03 8.59
N GLY A 356 -1.09 -7.64 9.11
CA GLY A 356 -1.32 -7.86 10.54
C GLY A 356 -2.79 -7.69 10.91
N PRO A 357 -3.11 -7.62 12.21
CA PRO A 357 -4.47 -7.34 12.64
C PRO A 357 -4.92 -5.94 12.22
N ILE A 358 -6.08 -5.89 11.57
CA ILE A 358 -6.74 -4.67 11.09
C ILE A 358 -8.12 -4.60 11.73
N ARG A 359 -8.49 -3.43 12.24
CA ARG A 359 -9.82 -3.14 12.75
C ARG A 359 -10.21 -1.70 12.40
N LEU A 360 -11.33 -1.57 11.69
CA LEU A 360 -11.98 -0.29 11.39
C LEU A 360 -13.24 -0.15 12.22
N THR A 361 -13.55 1.08 12.64
CA THR A 361 -14.77 1.41 13.38
C THR A 361 -15.29 2.77 12.91
N PRO A 362 -16.58 3.11 13.18
CA PRO A 362 -17.13 4.43 12.82
C PRO A 362 -16.34 5.62 13.41
N ASP A 363 -15.63 5.41 14.53
CA ASP A 363 -14.86 6.44 15.22
C ASP A 363 -13.35 6.37 14.89
N ASN A 364 -12.91 5.31 14.20
CA ASN A 364 -11.51 5.12 13.84
C ASN A 364 -11.39 4.46 12.46
N HIS A 365 -11.03 5.24 11.46
CA HIS A 365 -10.78 4.82 10.09
C HIS A 365 -9.32 4.44 9.80
N SER A 366 -8.42 4.49 10.80
CA SER A 366 -7.05 3.96 10.70
C SER A 366 -7.01 2.51 11.16
N GLY A 367 -7.00 1.58 10.21
CA GLY A 367 -7.31 0.18 10.47
C GLY A 367 -6.20 -0.64 11.10
N LEU A 368 -4.92 -0.40 10.75
CA LEU A 368 -3.83 -1.21 11.27
C LEU A 368 -3.70 -1.03 12.79
N MET A 369 -3.75 -2.16 13.50
CA MET A 369 -3.66 -2.13 14.97
C MET A 369 -2.21 -2.06 15.44
N PRO A 370 -1.92 -1.43 16.62
CA PRO A 370 -0.55 -1.34 17.17
C PRO A 370 0.15 -2.69 17.32
N GLN A 371 -0.62 -3.76 17.58
CA GLN A 371 -0.10 -5.13 17.73
C GLN A 371 0.45 -5.74 16.42
N ALA A 372 0.16 -5.13 15.27
CA ALA A 372 0.77 -5.50 14.00
C ALA A 372 2.25 -5.10 13.93
N LEU A 373 2.63 -4.06 14.69
CA LEU A 373 3.98 -3.52 14.67
C LEU A 373 4.94 -4.34 15.54
N THR A 374 6.15 -4.49 15.04
CA THR A 374 7.26 -5.13 15.74
C THR A 374 8.56 -4.42 15.39
N LEU A 375 9.60 -4.71 16.14
CA LEU A 375 10.94 -4.24 15.82
C LEU A 375 11.61 -5.22 14.85
N LEU A 376 12.13 -4.69 13.77
CA LEU A 376 12.96 -5.40 12.81
C LEU A 376 14.39 -4.88 12.90
N VAL A 377 15.37 -5.73 12.63
CA VAL A 377 16.78 -5.36 12.60
C VAL A 377 17.40 -5.74 11.26
N ALA A 378 18.16 -4.83 10.68
CA ALA A 378 18.91 -5.09 9.46
C ALA A 378 20.13 -5.97 9.77
N ARG A 379 20.18 -7.17 9.19
CA ARG A 379 21.30 -8.12 9.31
C ARG A 379 21.58 -8.78 7.97
N SER A 380 22.84 -8.79 7.59
CA SER A 380 23.28 -9.43 6.34
C SER A 380 22.48 -8.99 5.11
N GLY A 381 22.20 -7.69 4.99
CA GLY A 381 21.51 -7.09 3.84
C GLY A 381 20.02 -7.39 3.76
N ARG A 382 19.36 -7.78 4.86
CA ARG A 382 17.92 -7.96 4.92
C ARG A 382 17.34 -7.68 6.32
N TRP A 383 16.03 -7.48 6.35
CA TRP A 383 15.30 -7.30 7.60
C TRP A 383 15.03 -8.64 8.28
N ARG A 384 15.15 -8.66 9.60
CA ARG A 384 14.93 -9.78 10.48
C ARG A 384 14.13 -9.36 11.68
N LEU A 385 13.42 -10.28 12.34
CA LEU A 385 12.82 -10.00 13.63
C LEU A 385 13.92 -9.63 14.64
N ALA A 386 13.70 -8.56 15.41
CA ALA A 386 14.55 -8.26 16.54
C ALA A 386 14.30 -9.33 17.62
N SER A 387 15.38 -9.94 18.13
CA SER A 387 15.33 -10.95 19.20
C SER A 387 15.20 -10.28 20.56
#